data_95f84891d89e6b6d2f90674f10dc530d
#
_entry.id   95f84891d89e6b6d2f90674f10dc530d
#
_cell.length_a   1.000
_cell.length_b   1.000
_cell.length_c   1.000
_cell.angle_alpha   90.00
_cell.angle_beta   90.00
_cell.angle_gamma   90.00
#
_symmetry.space_group_name_H-M   'P 1'
#
loop_
_entity.id
_entity.type
_entity.pdbx_description
1 polymer ?
#
loop_
_entity_poly.entity_id
_entity_poly.type
_entity_poly.pdbx_seq_one_letter_code
_entity_poly.pdbx_strand_id
1 'polypeptide(L)'
;MKNGCQAAKLVLYTNSNSSFELRDGKMDRLQQSTENGLGLNLYVDGRFGSFSTNRLDKKELETLITNGIESTRYLAVDESRMLADPARYYKGGKPDLQLFDKKLYEVNPDDKVAIARAAAEEVLGKDERIISVDSSYSDGEGSSYRLISNGFEGESKSTWFSVSASVSIKGEGEARPQDYWYDSALFYDKLTKTGIGAKALERVLRKLGQKKAKSGKYTMVVDPMNVGNLLSPMLSALYGSALQQKNSFLMDKLDTNCLLYTSPSPRDYAD
;
A
#
# COMPACT_ATOMS: atom_id res chain seq x y z
N MET A 1 -26.52 19.10 -12.76
CA MET A 1 -26.73 18.15 -11.65
C MET A 1 -27.97 18.58 -10.86
N LYS A 2 -28.72 17.61 -10.34
CA LYS A 2 -29.92 17.91 -9.55
C LYS A 2 -29.53 18.25 -8.10
N ASN A 3 -30.40 18.94 -7.39
CA ASN A 3 -30.32 19.23 -5.95
C ASN A 3 -29.15 20.15 -5.49
N GLY A 4 -28.61 21.00 -6.37
CA GLY A 4 -27.60 22.01 -5.99
C GLY A 4 -26.17 21.47 -5.87
N CYS A 5 -25.89 20.25 -6.31
CA CYS A 5 -24.55 19.74 -6.44
C CYS A 5 -23.88 20.31 -7.70
N GLN A 6 -22.77 21.03 -7.57
CA GLN A 6 -22.05 21.66 -8.68
C GLN A 6 -21.13 20.69 -9.40
N ALA A 7 -20.50 19.79 -8.66
CA ALA A 7 -19.58 18.81 -9.21
C ALA A 7 -19.56 17.53 -8.38
N ALA A 8 -19.24 16.42 -9.03
CA ALA A 8 -19.12 15.13 -8.38
C ALA A 8 -17.99 14.29 -8.99
N LYS A 9 -17.37 13.46 -8.19
CA LYS A 9 -16.45 12.41 -8.60
C LYS A 9 -16.90 11.09 -7.98
N LEU A 10 -17.03 10.08 -8.80
CA LEU A 10 -17.41 8.74 -8.40
C LEU A 10 -16.28 7.78 -8.73
N VAL A 11 -16.02 6.85 -7.82
CA VAL A 11 -15.12 5.71 -8.04
C VAL A 11 -15.84 4.45 -7.60
N LEU A 12 -16.16 3.59 -8.55
CA LEU A 12 -16.60 2.23 -8.25
C LEU A 12 -15.36 1.33 -8.25
N TYR A 13 -15.19 0.49 -7.24
CA TYR A 13 -14.05 -0.40 -7.14
C TYR A 13 -14.45 -1.81 -6.75
N THR A 14 -13.66 -2.76 -7.23
CA THR A 14 -13.71 -4.16 -6.82
C THR A 14 -12.30 -4.62 -6.50
N ASN A 15 -12.09 -5.21 -5.34
CA ASN A 15 -10.84 -5.85 -4.95
C ASN A 15 -11.12 -7.31 -4.60
N SER A 16 -10.40 -8.22 -5.22
CA SER A 16 -10.45 -9.65 -4.88
C SER A 16 -9.05 -10.10 -4.53
N ASN A 17 -8.94 -10.83 -3.42
CA ASN A 17 -7.66 -11.38 -2.98
C ASN A 17 -7.82 -12.76 -2.38
N SER A 18 -6.76 -13.56 -2.50
CA SER A 18 -6.61 -14.82 -1.80
C SER A 18 -5.28 -14.88 -1.09
N SER A 19 -5.24 -15.51 0.09
CA SER A 19 -4.03 -15.73 0.89
C SER A 19 -4.03 -17.15 1.41
N PHE A 20 -2.89 -17.81 1.27
CA PHE A 20 -2.60 -19.16 1.74
C PHE A 20 -1.42 -19.05 2.71
N GLU A 21 -1.69 -19.25 4.00
CA GLU A 21 -0.71 -19.09 5.06
C GLU A 21 -0.38 -20.46 5.67
N LEU A 22 0.89 -20.74 5.78
CA LEU A 22 1.40 -21.98 6.40
C LEU A 22 2.26 -21.62 7.60
N ARG A 23 2.11 -22.41 8.66
CA ARG A 23 2.99 -22.42 9.84
C ARG A 23 3.71 -23.75 9.93
N ASP A 24 5.04 -23.70 9.97
CA ASP A 24 5.89 -24.87 10.00
C ASP A 24 5.58 -25.89 8.89
N GLY A 25 5.30 -25.36 7.67
CA GLY A 25 4.96 -26.13 6.49
C GLY A 25 3.55 -26.73 6.44
N LYS A 26 2.73 -26.51 7.49
CA LYS A 26 1.33 -26.96 7.55
C LYS A 26 0.38 -25.78 7.29
N MET A 27 -0.74 -26.07 6.63
CA MET A 27 -1.78 -25.06 6.41
C MET A 27 -2.28 -24.51 7.74
N ASP A 28 -2.18 -23.21 7.93
CA ASP A 28 -2.67 -22.49 9.09
C ASP A 28 -3.97 -21.73 8.74
N ARG A 29 -3.94 -20.96 7.63
CA ARG A 29 -5.09 -20.17 7.22
C ARG A 29 -5.22 -20.09 5.70
N LEU A 30 -6.46 -20.15 5.24
CA LEU A 30 -6.87 -19.81 3.88
C LEU A 30 -7.90 -18.69 3.96
N GLN A 31 -7.66 -17.61 3.26
CA GLN A 31 -8.58 -16.49 3.18
C GLN A 31 -8.82 -16.12 1.72
N GLN A 32 -10.10 -15.95 1.39
CA GLN A 32 -10.52 -15.37 0.12
C GLN A 32 -11.53 -14.27 0.41
N SER A 33 -11.41 -13.14 -0.24
CA SER A 33 -12.34 -12.05 -0.09
C SER A 33 -12.53 -11.31 -1.40
N THR A 34 -13.76 -10.83 -1.61
CA THR A 34 -14.10 -9.89 -2.67
C THR A 34 -14.84 -8.73 -2.05
N GLU A 35 -14.33 -7.55 -2.25
CA GLU A 35 -14.91 -6.30 -1.78
C GLU A 35 -15.32 -5.45 -2.97
N ASN A 36 -16.56 -4.97 -2.95
CA ASN A 36 -17.07 -3.98 -3.88
C ASN A 36 -17.44 -2.72 -3.11
N GLY A 37 -17.14 -1.59 -3.66
CA GLY A 37 -17.53 -0.34 -3.03
C GLY A 37 -17.60 0.82 -4.01
N LEU A 38 -18.26 1.87 -3.56
CA LEU A 38 -18.41 3.11 -4.27
C LEU A 38 -17.93 4.25 -3.37
N GLY A 39 -16.97 5.03 -3.86
CA GLY A 39 -16.57 6.31 -3.29
C GLY A 39 -17.21 7.45 -4.06
N LEU A 40 -17.78 8.41 -3.35
CA LEU A 40 -18.48 9.55 -3.89
C LEU A 40 -17.96 10.84 -3.27
N ASN A 41 -17.38 11.69 -4.08
CA ASN A 41 -17.00 13.06 -3.70
C ASN A 41 -18.01 14.04 -4.27
N LEU A 42 -18.53 14.92 -3.43
CA LEU A 42 -19.52 15.92 -3.76
C LEU A 42 -18.97 17.32 -3.51
N TYR A 43 -19.27 18.22 -4.44
CA TYR A 43 -18.94 19.64 -4.36
C TYR A 43 -20.24 20.43 -4.35
N VAL A 44 -20.57 21.04 -3.21
CA VAL A 44 -21.85 21.69 -2.96
C VAL A 44 -21.60 23.04 -2.29
N ASP A 45 -21.99 24.14 -2.93
CA ASP A 45 -21.89 25.50 -2.42
C ASP A 45 -20.46 25.85 -1.90
N GLY A 46 -19.42 25.52 -2.70
CA GLY A 46 -18.01 25.74 -2.34
C GLY A 46 -17.50 24.83 -1.22
N ARG A 47 -18.23 23.77 -0.89
CA ARG A 47 -17.90 22.79 0.15
C ARG A 47 -17.62 21.42 -0.47
N PHE A 48 -16.83 20.63 0.22
CA PHE A 48 -16.44 19.30 -0.23
C PHE A 48 -16.85 18.24 0.79
N GLY A 49 -17.62 17.23 0.33
CA GLY A 49 -17.97 16.05 1.09
C GLY A 49 -17.44 14.78 0.42
N SER A 50 -17.00 13.80 1.20
CA SER A 50 -16.55 12.49 0.73
C SER A 50 -17.33 11.41 1.47
N PHE A 51 -17.93 10.51 0.71
CA PHE A 51 -18.82 9.46 1.18
C PHE A 51 -18.43 8.14 0.53
N SER A 52 -18.74 7.03 1.19
CA SER A 52 -18.52 5.70 0.62
C SER A 52 -19.64 4.75 1.04
N THR A 53 -19.87 3.74 0.21
CA THR A 53 -20.79 2.65 0.51
C THR A 53 -20.36 1.37 -0.20
N ASN A 54 -20.70 0.23 0.38
CA ASN A 54 -20.66 -1.07 -0.29
C ASN A 54 -22.05 -1.56 -0.72
N ARG A 55 -23.09 -0.78 -0.45
CA ARG A 55 -24.47 -1.06 -0.90
C ARG A 55 -24.72 -0.35 -2.22
N LEU A 56 -24.80 -1.13 -3.29
CA LEU A 56 -24.87 -0.61 -4.66
C LEU A 56 -26.28 -0.67 -5.26
N ASP A 57 -27.30 -0.98 -4.46
CA ASP A 57 -28.66 -0.94 -4.93
C ASP A 57 -29.16 0.51 -5.11
N LYS A 58 -30.08 0.70 -6.04
CA LYS A 58 -30.54 2.03 -6.47
C LYS A 58 -31.06 2.88 -5.30
N LYS A 59 -31.82 2.28 -4.38
CA LYS A 59 -32.43 3.01 -3.26
C LYS A 59 -31.37 3.53 -2.29
N GLU A 60 -30.39 2.69 -1.95
CA GLU A 60 -29.28 3.05 -1.06
C GLU A 60 -28.40 4.13 -1.69
N LEU A 61 -28.13 4.04 -3.01
CA LEU A 61 -27.38 5.05 -3.73
C LEU A 61 -28.13 6.40 -3.79
N GLU A 62 -29.44 6.40 -4.03
CA GLU A 62 -30.25 7.62 -3.99
C GLU A 62 -30.24 8.25 -2.59
N THR A 63 -30.32 7.44 -1.54
CA THR A 63 -30.24 7.88 -0.14
C THR A 63 -28.86 8.46 0.17
N LEU A 64 -27.79 7.77 -0.24
CA LEU A 64 -26.42 8.24 -0.05
C LEU A 64 -26.18 9.60 -0.72
N ILE A 65 -26.64 9.76 -1.95
CA ILE A 65 -26.47 11.01 -2.71
C ILE A 65 -27.24 12.15 -2.03
N THR A 66 -28.50 11.91 -1.66
CA THR A 66 -29.35 12.94 -1.04
C THR A 66 -28.76 13.38 0.31
N ASN A 67 -28.49 12.44 1.19
CA ASN A 67 -27.91 12.72 2.51
C ASN A 67 -26.50 13.32 2.38
N GLY A 68 -25.72 12.86 1.40
CA GLY A 68 -24.38 13.37 1.12
C GLY A 68 -24.40 14.84 0.70
N ILE A 69 -25.33 15.24 -0.18
CA ILE A 69 -25.49 16.63 -0.59
C ILE A 69 -25.90 17.51 0.61
N GLU A 70 -26.89 17.05 1.39
CA GLU A 70 -27.34 17.76 2.60
C GLU A 70 -26.23 17.90 3.62
N SER A 71 -25.54 16.82 3.95
CA SER A 71 -24.44 16.81 4.91
C SER A 71 -23.28 17.72 4.45
N THR A 72 -22.97 17.74 3.16
CA THR A 72 -21.90 18.59 2.61
C THR A 72 -22.19 20.09 2.84
N ARG A 73 -23.44 20.52 2.87
CA ARG A 73 -23.83 21.91 3.15
C ARG A 73 -23.49 22.40 4.55
N TYR A 74 -23.29 21.51 5.51
CA TYR A 74 -22.90 21.84 6.88
C TYR A 74 -21.38 21.91 7.09
N LEU A 75 -20.58 21.53 6.10
CA LEU A 75 -19.12 21.57 6.17
C LEU A 75 -18.61 23.02 5.97
N ALA A 76 -17.37 23.27 6.33
CA ALA A 76 -16.71 24.53 6.04
C ALA A 76 -16.50 24.70 4.53
N VAL A 77 -16.57 25.94 4.06
CA VAL A 77 -16.19 26.28 2.68
C VAL A 77 -14.70 26.02 2.47
N ASP A 78 -14.36 25.39 1.36
CA ASP A 78 -12.99 25.07 0.97
C ASP A 78 -12.80 25.35 -0.53
N GLU A 79 -12.43 26.56 -0.85
CA GLU A 79 -12.25 27.03 -2.21
C GLU A 79 -11.08 26.34 -2.94
N SER A 80 -10.16 25.75 -2.19
CA SER A 80 -9.02 25.01 -2.75
C SER A 80 -9.41 23.62 -3.25
N ARG A 81 -10.55 23.08 -2.82
CA ARG A 81 -11.05 21.77 -3.25
C ARG A 81 -11.98 21.91 -4.44
N MET A 82 -11.43 21.66 -5.61
CA MET A 82 -12.16 21.66 -6.89
C MET A 82 -11.77 20.44 -7.72
N LEU A 83 -12.56 20.17 -8.75
CA LEU A 83 -12.17 19.19 -9.76
C LEU A 83 -10.97 19.72 -10.55
N ALA A 84 -10.11 18.79 -10.99
CA ALA A 84 -9.02 19.16 -11.88
C ALA A 84 -9.56 19.70 -13.22
N ASP A 85 -8.78 20.56 -13.85
CA ASP A 85 -9.08 21.04 -15.21
C ASP A 85 -9.20 19.85 -16.16
N PRO A 86 -10.28 19.75 -16.96
CA PRO A 86 -10.45 18.70 -17.97
C PRO A 86 -9.28 18.58 -18.97
N ALA A 87 -8.53 19.66 -19.20
CA ALA A 87 -7.33 19.63 -20.03
C ALA A 87 -6.23 18.72 -19.50
N ARG A 88 -6.22 18.47 -18.17
CA ARG A 88 -5.27 17.58 -17.49
C ARG A 88 -5.68 16.12 -17.47
N TYR A 89 -6.90 15.80 -17.89
CA TYR A 89 -7.36 14.42 -17.90
C TYR A 89 -6.72 13.64 -19.04
N TYR A 90 -6.47 12.37 -18.75
CA TYR A 90 -6.08 11.40 -19.76
C TYR A 90 -7.20 11.30 -20.81
N LYS A 91 -6.87 11.53 -22.06
CA LYS A 91 -7.84 11.62 -23.17
C LYS A 91 -7.98 10.32 -23.97
N GLY A 92 -7.48 9.22 -23.43
CA GLY A 92 -7.41 7.98 -24.17
C GLY A 92 -6.19 7.93 -25.09
N GLY A 93 -5.96 6.79 -25.69
CA GLY A 93 -4.77 6.51 -26.46
C GLY A 93 -3.96 5.43 -25.75
N LYS A 94 -2.96 4.91 -26.41
CA LYS A 94 -2.17 3.81 -25.85
C LYS A 94 -0.89 4.35 -25.25
N PRO A 95 -0.52 3.98 -24.03
CA PRO A 95 0.10 2.68 -23.87
C PRO A 95 -0.72 1.73 -22.99
N ASP A 96 -0.67 0.45 -23.31
CA ASP A 96 -0.99 -0.60 -22.35
C ASP A 96 0.03 -0.49 -21.20
N LEU A 97 -0.45 -0.16 -20.02
CA LEU A 97 0.41 -0.03 -18.83
C LEU A 97 0.88 -1.39 -18.29
N GLN A 98 0.42 -2.49 -18.89
CA GLN A 98 0.77 -3.86 -18.51
C GLN A 98 0.61 -4.08 -16.99
N LEU A 99 -0.56 -3.77 -16.49
CA LEU A 99 -0.85 -3.89 -15.05
C LEU A 99 -1.60 -5.18 -14.70
N PHE A 100 -2.05 -5.95 -15.71
CA PHE A 100 -2.94 -7.07 -15.48
C PHE A 100 -2.40 -8.36 -16.11
N ASP A 101 -2.38 -9.42 -15.31
CA ASP A 101 -1.97 -10.77 -15.71
C ASP A 101 -3.14 -11.74 -15.62
N LYS A 102 -3.53 -12.33 -16.76
CA LYS A 102 -4.58 -13.35 -16.82
C LYS A 102 -4.23 -14.64 -16.07
N LYS A 103 -2.96 -14.89 -15.82
CA LYS A 103 -2.50 -16.05 -15.04
C LYS A 103 -3.08 -16.10 -13.64
N LEU A 104 -3.56 -14.99 -13.09
CA LEU A 104 -4.29 -14.97 -11.82
C LEU A 104 -5.41 -16.03 -11.79
N TYR A 105 -6.10 -16.25 -12.90
CA TYR A 105 -7.22 -17.19 -12.98
C TYR A 105 -6.80 -18.63 -13.34
N GLU A 106 -5.54 -18.82 -13.72
CA GLU A 106 -4.99 -20.11 -14.15
C GLU A 106 -4.26 -20.84 -13.03
N VAL A 107 -3.70 -20.08 -12.05
CA VAL A 107 -2.96 -20.66 -10.93
C VAL A 107 -3.94 -21.33 -9.96
N ASN A 108 -3.85 -22.65 -9.87
CA ASN A 108 -4.75 -23.41 -9.00
C ASN A 108 -4.35 -23.29 -7.50
N PRO A 109 -5.26 -23.62 -6.57
CA PRO A 109 -4.97 -23.53 -5.13
C PRO A 109 -3.81 -24.40 -4.67
N ASP A 110 -3.61 -25.57 -5.24
CA ASP A 110 -2.54 -26.49 -4.85
C ASP A 110 -1.16 -25.92 -5.23
N ASP A 111 -1.04 -25.25 -6.38
CA ASP A 111 0.18 -24.55 -6.78
C ASP A 111 0.50 -23.38 -5.83
N LYS A 112 -0.53 -22.64 -5.39
CA LYS A 112 -0.38 -21.55 -4.41
C LYS A 112 0.15 -22.06 -3.07
N VAL A 113 -0.41 -23.17 -2.60
CA VAL A 113 0.06 -23.85 -1.38
C VAL A 113 1.47 -24.39 -1.57
N ALA A 114 1.79 -24.96 -2.71
CA ALA A 114 3.11 -25.51 -3.02
C ALA A 114 4.19 -24.42 -2.97
N ILE A 115 3.91 -23.22 -3.50
CA ILE A 115 4.83 -22.08 -3.46
C ILE A 115 5.07 -21.64 -1.99
N ALA A 116 4.02 -21.49 -1.19
CA ALA A 116 4.17 -21.14 0.22
C ALA A 116 4.94 -22.22 1.00
N ARG A 117 4.68 -23.51 0.72
CA ARG A 117 5.38 -24.65 1.32
C ARG A 117 6.85 -24.66 0.95
N ALA A 118 7.20 -24.46 -0.31
CA ALA A 118 8.58 -24.39 -0.77
C ALA A 118 9.38 -23.32 0.01
N ALA A 119 8.79 -22.14 0.24
CA ALA A 119 9.42 -21.10 1.05
C ALA A 119 9.67 -21.53 2.51
N ALA A 120 8.76 -22.32 3.11
CA ALA A 120 8.98 -22.88 4.43
C ALA A 120 10.07 -23.97 4.44
N GLU A 121 10.10 -24.84 3.44
CA GLU A 121 11.05 -25.95 3.30
C GLU A 121 12.50 -25.45 3.13
N GLU A 122 12.70 -24.26 2.60
CA GLU A 122 14.01 -23.60 2.55
C GLU A 122 14.59 -23.30 3.94
N VAL A 123 13.75 -23.30 4.98
CA VAL A 123 14.10 -22.95 6.37
C VAL A 123 14.04 -24.14 7.31
N LEU A 124 12.99 -24.96 7.20
CA LEU A 124 12.73 -26.04 8.13
C LEU A 124 13.91 -27.02 8.20
N GLY A 125 14.37 -27.28 9.44
CA GLY A 125 15.50 -28.17 9.71
C GLY A 125 16.89 -27.63 9.35
N LYS A 126 17.01 -26.37 8.92
CA LYS A 126 18.32 -25.78 8.55
C LYS A 126 19.12 -25.27 9.75
N ASP A 127 18.47 -24.96 10.85
CA ASP A 127 19.12 -24.49 12.07
C ASP A 127 18.29 -24.94 13.28
N GLU A 128 18.96 -25.48 14.31
CA GLU A 128 18.33 -26.00 15.52
C GLU A 128 17.67 -24.92 16.39
N ARG A 129 18.01 -23.66 16.16
CA ARG A 129 17.46 -22.51 16.87
C ARG A 129 16.11 -22.05 16.31
N ILE A 130 15.67 -22.58 15.17
CA ILE A 130 14.39 -22.21 14.58
C ILE A 130 13.26 -22.60 15.55
N ILE A 131 12.41 -21.62 15.88
CA ILE A 131 11.23 -21.77 16.73
C ILE A 131 10.00 -22.00 15.85
N SER A 132 9.82 -21.15 14.84
CA SER A 132 8.70 -21.23 13.91
C SER A 132 9.05 -20.59 12.57
N VAL A 133 8.37 -21.06 11.54
CA VAL A 133 8.43 -20.55 10.19
C VAL A 133 7.01 -20.27 9.73
N ASP A 134 6.70 -19.02 9.47
CA ASP A 134 5.44 -18.61 8.83
C ASP A 134 5.75 -18.31 7.35
N SER A 135 5.02 -18.92 6.43
CA SER A 135 5.17 -18.67 5.00
C SER A 135 3.82 -18.43 4.35
N SER A 136 3.78 -17.63 3.31
CA SER A 136 2.54 -17.36 2.61
C SER A 136 2.72 -17.16 1.12
N TYR A 137 1.67 -17.47 0.39
CA TYR A 137 1.42 -16.99 -0.96
C TYR A 137 0.13 -16.20 -0.95
N SER A 138 0.12 -15.08 -1.64
CA SER A 138 -1.07 -14.26 -1.80
C SER A 138 -1.13 -13.70 -3.21
N ASP A 139 -2.33 -13.57 -3.73
CA ASP A 139 -2.59 -12.93 -5.02
C ASP A 139 -3.92 -12.19 -5.02
N GLY A 140 -4.10 -11.34 -5.99
CA GLY A 140 -5.35 -10.62 -6.14
C GLY A 140 -5.40 -9.72 -7.35
N GLU A 141 -6.59 -9.17 -7.56
CA GLU A 141 -6.85 -8.14 -8.54
C GLU A 141 -7.59 -6.96 -7.93
N GLY A 142 -7.29 -5.77 -8.45
CA GLY A 142 -8.07 -4.58 -8.20
C GLY A 142 -8.58 -4.00 -9.51
N SER A 143 -9.85 -3.61 -9.53
CA SER A 143 -10.43 -2.86 -10.62
C SER A 143 -11.09 -1.59 -10.11
N SER A 144 -11.02 -0.53 -10.89
CA SER A 144 -11.74 0.70 -10.58
C SER A 144 -12.29 1.33 -11.85
N TYR A 145 -13.53 1.82 -11.73
CA TYR A 145 -14.16 2.66 -12.72
C TYR A 145 -14.39 4.04 -12.12
N ARG A 146 -13.91 5.05 -12.81
CA ARG A 146 -13.97 6.44 -12.32
C ARG A 146 -14.76 7.31 -13.28
N LEU A 147 -15.72 8.04 -12.72
CA LEU A 147 -16.53 9.03 -13.43
C LEU A 147 -16.41 10.38 -12.73
N ILE A 148 -16.12 11.42 -13.48
CA ILE A 148 -16.04 12.79 -12.97
C ILE A 148 -16.98 13.68 -13.80
N SER A 149 -17.78 14.46 -13.12
CA SER A 149 -18.89 15.21 -13.72
C SER A 149 -18.47 16.26 -14.77
N ASN A 150 -17.20 16.63 -14.81
CA ASN A 150 -16.65 17.55 -15.80
C ASN A 150 -15.98 16.86 -17.01
N GLY A 151 -16.34 15.58 -17.25
CA GLY A 151 -16.06 14.91 -18.52
C GLY A 151 -15.00 13.82 -18.50
N PHE A 152 -14.52 13.39 -17.32
CA PHE A 152 -13.61 12.23 -17.25
C PHE A 152 -14.40 10.95 -17.02
N GLU A 153 -14.07 9.93 -17.78
CA GLU A 153 -14.49 8.56 -17.62
C GLU A 153 -13.29 7.64 -17.89
N GLY A 154 -13.06 6.68 -17.02
CA GLY A 154 -11.93 5.75 -17.19
C GLY A 154 -11.99 4.59 -16.25
N GLU A 155 -11.38 3.49 -16.68
CA GLU A 155 -11.23 2.27 -15.89
C GLU A 155 -9.77 1.89 -15.75
N SER A 156 -9.45 1.17 -14.70
CA SER A 156 -8.16 0.53 -14.52
C SER A 156 -8.34 -0.84 -13.88
N LYS A 157 -7.46 -1.77 -14.26
CA LYS A 157 -7.41 -3.11 -13.69
C LYS A 157 -5.96 -3.49 -13.48
N SER A 158 -5.66 -4.09 -12.33
CA SER A 158 -4.31 -4.56 -12.00
C SER A 158 -4.38 -5.86 -11.23
N THR A 159 -3.32 -6.66 -11.34
CA THR A 159 -3.09 -7.85 -10.53
C THR A 159 -1.85 -7.68 -9.68
N TRP A 160 -1.74 -8.51 -8.67
CA TRP A 160 -0.54 -8.64 -7.87
C TRP A 160 -0.40 -10.06 -7.36
N PHE A 161 0.84 -10.49 -7.17
CA PHE A 161 1.25 -11.78 -6.64
C PHE A 161 2.32 -11.54 -5.61
N SER A 162 2.31 -12.28 -4.53
CA SER A 162 3.33 -12.16 -3.47
C SER A 162 3.61 -13.50 -2.82
N VAL A 163 4.85 -13.69 -2.43
CA VAL A 163 5.30 -14.79 -1.58
C VAL A 163 6.14 -14.24 -0.46
N SER A 164 5.98 -14.77 0.75
CA SER A 164 6.77 -14.34 1.90
C SER A 164 7.13 -15.49 2.82
N ALA A 165 8.19 -15.31 3.60
CA ALA A 165 8.55 -16.15 4.72
C ALA A 165 9.00 -15.28 5.89
N SER A 166 8.62 -15.67 7.10
CA SER A 166 9.04 -15.07 8.35
C SER A 166 9.58 -16.15 9.26
N VAL A 167 10.73 -15.90 9.87
CA VAL A 167 11.45 -16.89 10.68
C VAL A 167 11.71 -16.33 12.06
N SER A 168 11.33 -17.09 13.08
CA SER A 168 11.64 -16.82 14.49
C SER A 168 12.65 -17.83 15.00
N ILE A 169 13.68 -17.35 15.70
CA ILE A 169 14.76 -18.22 16.25
C ILE A 169 15.00 -17.95 17.73
N LYS A 170 15.62 -18.91 18.42
CA LYS A 170 16.16 -18.71 19.76
C LYS A 170 17.39 -17.79 19.69
N GLY A 171 17.39 -16.73 20.47
CA GLY A 171 18.54 -15.89 20.73
C GLY A 171 19.18 -16.21 22.08
N GLU A 172 20.00 -15.30 22.60
CA GLU A 172 20.60 -15.40 23.93
C GLU A 172 19.54 -15.14 25.01
N GLY A 173 19.49 -15.96 26.03
CA GLY A 173 18.51 -15.86 27.11
C GLY A 173 17.07 -15.99 26.60
N GLU A 174 16.22 -15.02 26.93
CA GLU A 174 14.82 -14.97 26.54
C GLU A 174 14.58 -14.32 25.15
N ALA A 175 15.64 -13.89 24.46
CA ALA A 175 15.50 -13.22 23.18
C ALA A 175 14.98 -14.18 22.10
N ARG A 176 14.05 -13.68 21.29
CA ARG A 176 13.44 -14.39 20.15
C ARG A 176 13.49 -13.51 18.92
N PRO A 177 14.66 -13.37 18.29
CA PRO A 177 14.78 -12.59 17.05
C PRO A 177 13.84 -13.15 15.97
N GLN A 178 13.27 -12.25 15.21
CA GLN A 178 12.44 -12.57 14.05
C GLN A 178 12.82 -11.65 12.89
N ASP A 179 12.81 -12.19 11.68
CA ASP A 179 12.94 -11.41 10.44
C ASP A 179 12.20 -12.11 9.32
N TYR A 180 12.01 -11.41 8.22
CA TYR A 180 11.25 -11.88 7.07
C TYR A 180 11.90 -11.47 5.76
N TRP A 181 11.47 -12.13 4.70
CA TRP A 181 11.71 -11.73 3.34
C TRP A 181 10.47 -11.98 2.50
N TYR A 182 10.33 -11.23 1.43
CA TYR A 182 9.23 -11.39 0.50
C TYR A 182 9.63 -10.93 -0.90
N ASP A 183 8.87 -11.36 -1.89
CA ASP A 183 8.84 -10.77 -3.22
C ASP A 183 7.40 -10.52 -3.65
N SER A 184 7.20 -9.53 -4.49
CA SER A 184 5.91 -9.21 -5.08
C SER A 184 6.05 -8.69 -6.50
N ALA A 185 5.11 -9.08 -7.36
CA ALA A 185 5.11 -8.72 -8.77
C ALA A 185 3.68 -8.51 -9.28
N LEU A 186 3.54 -7.72 -10.35
CA LEU A 186 2.27 -7.58 -11.07
C LEU A 186 1.96 -8.80 -11.93
N PHE A 187 2.98 -9.56 -12.31
CA PHE A 187 2.88 -10.74 -13.19
C PHE A 187 3.41 -11.97 -12.46
N TYR A 188 2.67 -13.07 -12.55
CA TYR A 188 3.01 -14.34 -11.93
C TYR A 188 4.40 -14.88 -12.32
N ASP A 189 4.79 -14.73 -13.60
CA ASP A 189 6.09 -15.19 -14.09
C ASP A 189 7.25 -14.29 -13.66
N LYS A 190 6.96 -13.10 -13.14
CA LYS A 190 7.96 -12.18 -12.60
C LYS A 190 8.16 -12.34 -11.09
N LEU A 191 7.26 -13.09 -10.45
CA LEU A 191 7.37 -13.38 -9.02
C LEU A 191 8.55 -14.33 -8.76
N THR A 192 9.47 -13.93 -7.91
CA THR A 192 10.55 -14.79 -7.40
C THR A 192 9.97 -15.76 -6.39
N LYS A 193 9.92 -17.05 -6.72
CA LYS A 193 9.26 -18.09 -5.92
C LYS A 193 10.24 -18.92 -5.08
N THR A 194 11.54 -18.70 -5.23
CA THR A 194 12.60 -19.46 -4.56
C THR A 194 13.58 -18.54 -3.86
N GLY A 195 14.26 -19.02 -2.83
CA GLY A 195 15.22 -18.24 -2.04
C GLY A 195 14.57 -17.30 -1.02
N ILE A 196 13.23 -17.33 -0.91
CA ILE A 196 12.49 -16.43 -0.01
C ILE A 196 12.72 -16.85 1.45
N GLY A 197 12.54 -18.13 1.76
CA GLY A 197 12.80 -18.66 3.11
C GLY A 197 14.26 -18.57 3.49
N ALA A 198 15.15 -18.96 2.57
CA ALA A 198 16.59 -18.89 2.79
C ALA A 198 17.06 -17.48 3.13
N LYS A 199 16.51 -16.47 2.43
CA LYS A 199 16.83 -15.05 2.70
C LYS A 199 16.26 -14.58 4.05
N ALA A 200 15.07 -15.02 4.42
CA ALA A 200 14.48 -14.72 5.73
C ALA A 200 15.33 -15.31 6.86
N LEU A 201 15.79 -16.57 6.70
CA LEU A 201 16.70 -17.23 7.65
C LEU A 201 18.04 -16.49 7.75
N GLU A 202 18.68 -16.15 6.63
CA GLU A 202 19.91 -15.37 6.61
C GLU A 202 19.75 -14.06 7.41
N ARG A 203 18.65 -13.34 7.19
CA ARG A 203 18.37 -12.05 7.85
C ARG A 203 18.18 -12.21 9.35
N VAL A 204 17.42 -13.21 9.80
CA VAL A 204 17.20 -13.39 11.24
C VAL A 204 18.46 -13.85 11.96
N LEU A 205 19.29 -14.70 11.33
CA LEU A 205 20.58 -15.12 11.90
C LEU A 205 21.54 -13.95 12.11
N ARG A 206 21.50 -12.92 11.26
CA ARG A 206 22.28 -11.69 11.45
C ARG A 206 21.89 -10.89 12.70
N LYS A 207 20.72 -11.13 13.26
CA LYS A 207 20.27 -10.48 14.51
C LYS A 207 20.82 -11.14 15.77
N LEU A 208 21.50 -12.27 15.66
CA LEU A 208 22.15 -12.91 16.81
C LEU A 208 23.25 -12.03 17.37
N GLY A 209 23.39 -12.04 18.70
CA GLY A 209 24.42 -11.24 19.39
C GLY A 209 24.17 -9.73 19.35
N GLN A 210 22.99 -9.27 18.93
CA GLN A 210 22.66 -7.84 18.97
C GLN A 210 22.71 -7.32 20.40
N LYS A 211 23.28 -6.11 20.56
CA LYS A 211 23.40 -5.46 21.87
C LYS A 211 22.81 -4.06 21.80
N LYS A 212 22.32 -3.58 22.94
CA LYS A 212 21.85 -2.20 23.04
C LYS A 212 23.05 -1.26 22.86
N ALA A 213 22.97 -0.38 21.87
CA ALA A 213 23.97 0.65 21.66
C ALA A 213 23.94 1.68 22.80
N LYS A 214 25.12 2.20 23.17
CA LYS A 214 25.21 3.34 24.08
C LYS A 214 24.73 4.60 23.37
N SER A 215 24.24 5.59 24.15
CA SER A 215 23.90 6.88 23.55
C SER A 215 25.14 7.53 22.95
N GLY A 216 25.02 8.08 21.74
CA GLY A 216 26.16 8.68 21.03
C GLY A 216 25.79 9.11 19.62
N LYS A 217 26.76 9.64 18.90
CA LYS A 217 26.64 9.92 17.46
C LYS A 217 27.20 8.75 16.69
N TYR A 218 26.43 8.24 15.72
CA TYR A 218 26.79 7.11 14.91
C TYR A 218 26.44 7.36 13.45
N THR A 219 27.23 6.79 12.56
CA THR A 219 26.83 6.68 11.15
C THR A 219 25.70 5.66 11.05
N MET A 220 24.57 6.06 10.48
CA MET A 220 23.43 5.19 10.27
C MET A 220 23.44 4.64 8.84
N VAL A 221 23.43 3.32 8.71
CA VAL A 221 23.18 2.64 7.43
C VAL A 221 21.75 2.11 7.44
N VAL A 222 20.93 2.52 6.48
CA VAL A 222 19.53 2.15 6.40
C VAL A 222 19.35 1.03 5.38
N ASP A 223 18.75 -0.08 5.82
CA ASP A 223 18.32 -1.17 4.95
C ASP A 223 17.34 -0.62 3.90
N PRO A 224 17.47 -0.94 2.59
CA PRO A 224 16.58 -0.49 1.53
C PRO A 224 15.08 -0.70 1.84
N MET A 225 14.72 -1.77 2.53
CA MET A 225 13.33 -2.03 2.95
C MET A 225 12.79 -0.99 3.95
N ASN A 226 13.67 -0.29 4.67
CA ASN A 226 13.32 0.70 5.69
C ASN A 226 13.45 2.15 5.22
N VAL A 227 14.03 2.39 4.04
CA VAL A 227 14.20 3.75 3.48
C VAL A 227 12.83 4.44 3.34
N GLY A 228 11.81 3.73 2.89
CA GLY A 228 10.45 4.25 2.80
C GLY A 228 9.93 4.79 4.13
N ASN A 229 10.15 4.06 5.22
CA ASN A 229 9.73 4.46 6.58
C ASN A 229 10.48 5.72 7.06
N LEU A 230 11.75 5.85 6.68
CA LEU A 230 12.55 7.02 7.02
C LEU A 230 12.10 8.27 6.24
N LEU A 231 11.80 8.12 4.95
CA LEU A 231 11.46 9.25 4.08
C LEU A 231 9.97 9.60 4.08
N SER A 232 9.08 8.67 4.44
CA SER A 232 7.63 8.90 4.36
C SER A 232 7.13 10.10 5.18
N PRO A 233 7.64 10.44 6.38
CA PRO A 233 7.21 11.62 7.11
C PRO A 233 7.53 12.92 6.35
N MET A 234 8.70 12.97 5.70
CA MET A 234 9.10 14.12 4.89
C MET A 234 8.21 14.24 3.65
N LEU A 235 8.00 13.13 2.93
CA LEU A 235 7.13 13.11 1.74
C LEU A 235 5.68 13.46 2.09
N SER A 236 5.19 12.99 3.24
CA SER A 236 3.85 13.32 3.72
C SER A 236 3.69 14.81 4.02
N ALA A 237 4.73 15.46 4.54
CA ALA A 237 4.70 16.89 4.81
C ALA A 237 4.64 17.75 3.53
N LEU A 238 5.03 17.20 2.36
CA LEU A 238 4.97 17.87 1.06
C LEU A 238 3.57 17.80 0.41
N TYR A 239 2.65 17.00 0.92
CA TYR A 239 1.31 16.95 0.36
C TYR A 239 0.60 18.30 0.50
N GLY A 240 0.03 18.80 -0.61
CA GLY A 240 -0.75 20.04 -0.60
C GLY A 240 -1.88 20.05 0.43
N SER A 241 -2.52 18.90 0.67
CA SER A 241 -3.53 18.75 1.72
C SER A 241 -2.96 18.92 3.13
N ALA A 242 -1.75 18.46 3.40
CA ALA A 242 -1.10 18.64 4.70
C ALA A 242 -0.76 20.11 4.94
N LEU A 243 -0.29 20.80 3.90
CA LEU A 243 -0.02 22.25 3.95
C LEU A 243 -1.30 23.06 4.16
N GLN A 244 -2.35 22.76 3.39
CA GLN A 244 -3.65 23.44 3.48
C GLN A 244 -4.30 23.26 4.86
N GLN A 245 -4.22 22.06 5.43
CA GLN A 245 -4.77 21.75 6.76
C GLN A 245 -3.88 22.21 7.91
N LYS A 246 -2.76 22.86 7.62
CA LYS A 246 -1.77 23.31 8.62
C LYS A 246 -1.14 22.16 9.44
N ASN A 247 -1.07 20.97 8.84
CA ASN A 247 -0.53 19.74 9.43
C ASN A 247 0.89 19.39 8.92
N SER A 248 1.60 20.41 8.40
CA SER A 248 2.95 20.22 7.88
C SER A 248 3.95 21.14 8.57
N PHE A 249 5.12 20.59 8.93
CA PHE A 249 6.25 21.41 9.43
C PHE A 249 6.88 22.26 8.31
N LEU A 250 6.50 22.04 7.05
CA LEU A 250 6.95 22.80 5.88
C LEU A 250 6.07 24.03 5.59
N MET A 251 5.11 24.34 6.45
CA MET A 251 4.32 25.56 6.31
C MET A 251 5.23 26.78 6.27
N ASP A 252 4.92 27.69 5.34
CA ASP A 252 5.66 28.95 5.13
C ASP A 252 7.15 28.75 4.82
N LYS A 253 7.53 27.53 4.40
CA LYS A 253 8.92 27.16 4.06
C LYS A 253 9.17 27.04 2.56
N LEU A 254 8.24 27.48 1.72
CA LEU A 254 8.44 27.52 0.28
C LEU A 254 9.66 28.39 -0.05
N ASP A 255 10.53 27.90 -0.93
CA ASP A 255 11.77 28.57 -1.34
C ASP A 255 12.77 28.85 -0.20
N THR A 256 12.66 28.13 0.92
CA THR A 256 13.60 28.21 2.04
C THR A 256 14.45 26.95 2.18
N ASN A 257 15.66 27.07 2.68
CA ASN A 257 16.60 25.96 2.91
C ASN A 257 16.33 25.21 4.22
N CYS A 258 15.06 24.91 4.54
CA CYS A 258 14.66 24.37 5.84
C CYS A 258 15.17 22.96 6.15
N LEU A 259 15.63 22.20 5.14
CA LEU A 259 16.16 20.83 5.32
C LEU A 259 17.69 20.77 5.25
N LEU A 260 18.38 21.79 4.74
CA LEU A 260 19.83 21.78 4.58
C LEU A 260 20.60 21.87 5.90
N TYR A 261 20.00 22.38 6.97
CA TYR A 261 20.63 22.45 8.30
C TYR A 261 20.72 21.08 8.99
N THR A 262 20.02 20.06 8.51
CA THR A 262 19.96 18.73 9.12
C THR A 262 20.68 17.66 8.31
N SER A 263 21.05 17.95 7.06
CA SER A 263 21.79 17.04 6.17
C SER A 263 22.91 17.79 5.51
N PRO A 264 24.14 17.69 6.03
CA PRO A 264 25.29 18.27 5.34
C PRO A 264 25.39 17.68 3.93
N SER A 265 25.47 18.56 2.94
CA SER A 265 25.66 18.17 1.55
C SER A 265 27.05 17.54 1.38
N PRO A 266 27.24 16.56 0.48
CA PRO A 266 28.59 16.11 0.11
C PRO A 266 29.53 17.23 -0.33
N ARG A 267 29.01 18.41 -0.68
CA ARG A 267 29.79 19.61 -0.98
C ARG A 267 30.39 20.30 0.24
N ASP A 268 29.80 20.04 1.43
CA ASP A 268 30.28 20.65 2.69
C ASP A 268 31.50 19.94 3.26
N TYR A 269 31.98 18.88 2.60
CA TYR A 269 33.23 18.15 2.92
C TYR A 269 34.34 18.31 1.87
N ALA A 270 34.19 19.26 0.95
CA ALA A 270 35.15 19.51 -0.13
C ALA A 270 36.03 20.75 0.14
N ASP A 271 36.56 20.89 1.38
CA ASP A 271 37.62 21.81 1.75
C ASP A 271 38.80 21.04 2.35
#